data_2bc0d976172a67741117b9463f77c5e9
#
_entry.id   2bc0d976172a67741117b9463f77c5e9
#
_cell.length_a   1.000
_cell.length_b   1.000
_cell.length_c   1.000
_cell.angle_alpha   90.00
_cell.angle_beta   90.00
_cell.angle_gamma   90.00
#
_symmetry.space_group_name_H-M   'P 1'
#
loop_
_entity.id
_entity.type
_entity.pdbx_description
1 polymer ?
#
loop_
_entity_poly.entity_id
_entity_poly.type
_entity_poly.pdbx_seq_one_letter_code
_entity_poly.pdbx_strand_id
1 'polypeptide(L)'
;MPTTAPPPTGGISRLIESARGAMDVIYREMIKFGVVGLIAFVIDIGLANLLWHTVLADKVTTAKIISGAVATLFAWFGNRQWTFRHRRSRPAHHEVALFFGVNAVALGISALTLTISHYALGFTTILADNVATIIGIGLGTLFRFWAYRKFVFAGEPL
;
A
#
# COMPACT_ATOMS: atom_id res chain seq x y z
N MET A 1 -58.44 -1.83 2.52
CA MET A 1 -57.44 -0.86 1.98
C MET A 1 -56.33 -1.66 1.33
N PRO A 2 -56.06 -1.58 0.04
CA PRO A 2 -54.97 -2.30 -0.61
C PRO A 2 -53.67 -1.59 -0.32
N THR A 3 -52.73 -2.29 0.31
CA THR A 3 -51.34 -1.84 0.54
C THR A 3 -50.62 -1.87 -0.81
N THR A 4 -50.43 -0.70 -1.39
CA THR A 4 -49.59 -0.55 -2.60
C THR A 4 -48.17 -0.84 -2.24
N ALA A 5 -47.60 -1.94 -2.73
CA ALA A 5 -46.18 -2.21 -2.68
C ALA A 5 -45.42 -1.08 -3.38
N PRO A 6 -44.28 -0.60 -2.81
CA PRO A 6 -43.49 0.41 -3.49
C PRO A 6 -42.98 -0.10 -4.84
N PRO A 7 -42.88 0.78 -5.88
CA PRO A 7 -42.43 0.35 -7.20
C PRO A 7 -41.02 -0.24 -7.13
N PRO A 8 -40.69 -1.24 -7.92
CA PRO A 8 -39.35 -1.79 -7.98
C PRO A 8 -38.38 -0.69 -8.42
N THR A 9 -37.52 -0.23 -7.50
CA THR A 9 -36.43 0.69 -7.82
C THR A 9 -35.63 0.09 -8.97
N GLY A 10 -35.57 0.81 -10.08
CA GLY A 10 -35.00 0.33 -11.35
C GLY A 10 -33.57 -0.20 -11.16
N GLY A 11 -33.19 -1.21 -11.96
CA GLY A 11 -31.88 -1.86 -11.89
C GLY A 11 -30.69 -0.89 -11.90
N ILE A 12 -30.84 0.28 -12.53
CA ILE A 12 -29.83 1.34 -12.58
C ILE A 12 -29.59 2.00 -11.22
N SER A 13 -30.64 2.28 -10.43
CA SER A 13 -30.46 2.87 -9.08
C SER A 13 -29.75 1.92 -8.12
N ARG A 14 -30.04 0.61 -8.18
CA ARG A 14 -29.31 -0.40 -7.40
C ARG A 14 -27.85 -0.53 -7.81
N LEU A 15 -27.54 -0.42 -9.11
CA LEU A 15 -26.16 -0.43 -9.60
C LEU A 15 -25.38 0.81 -9.12
N ILE A 16 -26.01 1.98 -9.15
CA ILE A 16 -25.39 3.23 -8.66
C ILE A 16 -25.14 3.16 -7.15
N GLU A 17 -26.11 2.67 -6.37
CA GLU A 17 -25.94 2.49 -4.91
C GLU A 17 -24.85 1.49 -4.57
N SER A 18 -24.80 0.36 -5.27
CA SER A 18 -23.73 -0.65 -5.11
C SER A 18 -22.36 -0.08 -5.47
N ALA A 19 -22.25 0.68 -6.57
CA ALA A 19 -21.02 1.32 -6.98
C ALA A 19 -20.55 2.38 -5.95
N ARG A 20 -21.46 3.20 -5.42
CA ARG A 20 -21.15 4.17 -4.35
C ARG A 20 -20.68 3.47 -3.08
N GLY A 21 -21.35 2.42 -2.64
CA GLY A 21 -20.94 1.65 -1.47
C GLY A 21 -19.54 1.02 -1.64
N ALA A 22 -19.25 0.49 -2.83
CA ALA A 22 -17.93 -0.05 -3.13
C ALA A 22 -16.83 1.04 -3.13
N MET A 23 -17.14 2.22 -3.67
CA MET A 23 -16.21 3.36 -3.67
C MET A 23 -15.92 3.87 -2.25
N ASP A 24 -16.92 3.95 -1.39
CA ASP A 24 -16.75 4.35 0.01
C ASP A 24 -15.85 3.40 0.78
N VAL A 25 -15.99 2.09 0.55
CA VAL A 25 -15.13 1.07 1.15
C VAL A 25 -13.68 1.25 0.68
N ILE A 26 -13.47 1.41 -0.63
CA ILE A 26 -12.14 1.60 -1.22
C ILE A 26 -11.48 2.88 -0.67
N TYR A 27 -12.22 3.98 -0.59
CA TYR A 27 -11.72 5.24 -0.06
C TYR A 27 -11.29 5.12 1.40
N ARG A 28 -12.09 4.48 2.23
CA ARG A 28 -11.75 4.23 3.66
C ARG A 28 -10.54 3.32 3.81
N GLU A 29 -10.44 2.26 3.01
CA GLU A 29 -9.28 1.37 2.98
C GLU A 29 -8.01 2.14 2.56
N MET A 30 -8.12 3.01 1.55
CA MET A 30 -6.99 3.81 1.05
C MET A 30 -6.48 4.81 2.11
N ILE A 31 -7.36 5.51 2.82
CA ILE A 31 -6.96 6.41 3.91
C ILE A 31 -6.25 5.65 5.01
N LYS A 32 -6.80 4.52 5.46
CA LYS A 32 -6.19 3.70 6.51
C LYS A 32 -4.83 3.16 6.08
N PHE A 33 -4.73 2.69 4.83
CA PHE A 33 -3.47 2.25 4.23
C PHE A 33 -2.42 3.36 4.24
N GLY A 34 -2.79 4.58 3.85
CA GLY A 34 -1.91 5.76 3.89
C GLY A 34 -1.43 6.08 5.31
N VAL A 35 -2.31 6.04 6.29
CA VAL A 35 -1.95 6.27 7.70
C VAL A 35 -0.99 5.22 8.21
N VAL A 36 -1.25 3.93 7.96
CA VAL A 36 -0.34 2.84 8.33
C VAL A 36 1.02 3.01 7.66
N GLY A 37 1.04 3.36 6.36
CA GLY A 37 2.27 3.62 5.62
C GLY A 37 3.07 4.80 6.19
N LEU A 38 2.41 5.88 6.56
CA LEU A 38 3.05 7.05 7.19
C LEU A 38 3.68 6.68 8.54
N ILE A 39 2.97 5.94 9.40
CA ILE A 39 3.51 5.48 10.68
C ILE A 39 4.71 4.55 10.46
N ALA A 40 4.61 3.61 9.53
CA ALA A 40 5.71 2.71 9.19
C ALA A 40 6.95 3.49 8.71
N PHE A 41 6.76 4.55 7.91
CA PHE A 41 7.83 5.43 7.47
C PHE A 41 8.51 6.15 8.64
N VAL A 42 7.75 6.67 9.59
CA VAL A 42 8.28 7.29 10.82
C VAL A 42 9.07 6.28 11.66
N ILE A 43 8.56 5.05 11.79
CA ILE A 43 9.26 3.95 12.48
C ILE A 43 10.59 3.63 11.78
N ASP A 44 10.59 3.51 10.44
CA ASP A 44 11.80 3.21 9.66
C ASP A 44 12.88 4.27 9.89
N ILE A 45 12.54 5.54 9.72
CA ILE A 45 13.50 6.64 9.90
C ILE A 45 13.93 6.75 11.36
N GLY A 46 13.00 6.71 12.30
CA GLY A 46 13.29 6.83 13.73
C GLY A 46 14.21 5.72 14.23
N LEU A 47 13.90 4.46 13.87
CA LEU A 47 14.69 3.31 14.26
C LEU A 47 16.06 3.30 13.56
N ALA A 48 16.14 3.67 12.28
CA ALA A 48 17.42 3.78 11.59
C ALA A 48 18.33 4.80 12.28
N ASN A 49 17.83 6.00 12.58
CA ASN A 49 18.57 7.03 13.28
C ASN A 49 19.00 6.58 14.70
N LEU A 50 18.10 5.94 15.44
CA LEU A 50 18.43 5.40 16.76
C LEU A 50 19.58 4.40 16.68
N LEU A 51 19.53 3.46 15.75
CA LEU A 51 20.59 2.45 15.58
C LEU A 51 21.91 3.05 15.13
N TRP A 52 21.89 4.09 14.26
CA TRP A 52 23.11 4.79 13.84
C TRP A 52 23.81 5.53 14.97
N HIS A 53 23.05 6.08 15.90
CA HIS A 53 23.60 6.85 17.02
C HIS A 53 23.90 6.00 18.26
N THR A 54 23.62 4.68 18.23
CA THR A 54 23.82 3.79 19.37
C THR A 54 24.68 2.58 19.03
N VAL A 55 24.03 1.47 18.67
CA VAL A 55 24.70 0.14 18.58
C VAL A 55 25.28 -0.19 17.20
N LEU A 56 24.93 0.56 16.15
CA LEU A 56 25.31 0.29 14.77
C LEU A 56 25.92 1.53 14.09
N ALA A 57 26.67 2.35 14.80
CA ALA A 57 27.29 3.58 14.27
C ALA A 57 28.14 3.32 13.01
N ASP A 58 28.92 2.22 13.02
CA ASP A 58 29.80 1.86 11.89
C ASP A 58 29.10 0.96 10.84
N LYS A 59 27.83 0.60 11.04
CA LYS A 59 27.09 -0.34 10.18
C LYS A 59 25.78 0.26 9.68
N VAL A 60 25.89 1.38 8.99
CA VAL A 60 24.74 2.18 8.49
C VAL A 60 23.77 1.33 7.65
N THR A 61 24.30 0.49 6.75
CA THR A 61 23.48 -0.39 5.90
C THR A 61 22.73 -1.43 6.74
N THR A 62 23.37 -2.04 7.74
CA THR A 62 22.73 -3.01 8.62
C THR A 62 21.60 -2.36 9.42
N ALA A 63 21.83 -1.17 9.97
CA ALA A 63 20.82 -0.40 10.68
C ALA A 63 19.61 -0.12 9.79
N LYS A 64 19.84 0.27 8.52
CA LYS A 64 18.78 0.53 7.54
C LYS A 64 17.98 -0.73 7.18
N ILE A 65 18.64 -1.86 7.03
CA ILE A 65 17.97 -3.15 6.76
C ILE A 65 17.07 -3.54 7.94
N ILE A 66 17.57 -3.42 9.17
CA ILE A 66 16.81 -3.75 10.38
C ILE A 66 15.61 -2.82 10.52
N SER A 67 15.80 -1.51 10.39
CA SER A 67 14.70 -0.54 10.51
C SER A 67 13.63 -0.77 9.45
N GLY A 68 14.02 -1.00 8.20
CA GLY A 68 13.11 -1.30 7.10
C GLY A 68 12.33 -2.60 7.30
N ALA A 69 12.99 -3.65 7.83
CA ALA A 69 12.32 -4.91 8.15
C ALA A 69 11.26 -4.73 9.26
N VAL A 70 11.61 -4.02 10.33
CA VAL A 70 10.69 -3.72 11.45
C VAL A 70 9.51 -2.87 10.96
N ALA A 71 9.77 -1.81 10.19
CA ALA A 71 8.74 -0.96 9.62
C ALA A 71 7.80 -1.73 8.67
N THR A 72 8.37 -2.64 7.87
CA THR A 72 7.58 -3.48 6.96
C THR A 72 6.70 -4.47 7.72
N LEU A 73 7.20 -5.10 8.77
CA LEU A 73 6.40 -5.97 9.65
C LEU A 73 5.29 -5.18 10.35
N PHE A 74 5.59 -3.98 10.83
CA PHE A 74 4.58 -3.09 11.38
C PHE A 74 3.50 -2.74 10.35
N ALA A 75 3.90 -2.38 9.12
CA ALA A 75 2.97 -2.07 8.05
C ALA A 75 2.09 -3.27 7.68
N TRP A 76 2.65 -4.48 7.62
CA TRP A 76 1.88 -5.71 7.42
C TRP A 76 0.85 -5.90 8.54
N PHE A 77 1.28 -5.81 9.80
CA PHE A 77 0.39 -5.98 10.95
C PHE A 77 -0.72 -4.93 10.99
N GLY A 78 -0.39 -3.65 10.79
CA GLY A 78 -1.35 -2.55 10.74
C GLY A 78 -2.35 -2.70 9.60
N ASN A 79 -1.89 -3.06 8.41
CA ASN A 79 -2.77 -3.32 7.28
C ASN A 79 -3.68 -4.52 7.53
N ARG A 80 -3.15 -5.61 8.09
CA ARG A 80 -3.91 -6.80 8.42
C ARG A 80 -4.97 -6.56 9.48
N GLN A 81 -4.64 -5.81 10.56
CA GLN A 81 -5.55 -5.64 11.70
C GLN A 81 -6.52 -4.47 11.54
N TRP A 82 -6.16 -3.44 10.78
CA TRP A 82 -6.95 -2.23 10.67
C TRP A 82 -7.43 -1.90 9.27
N THR A 83 -6.57 -1.90 8.27
CA THR A 83 -6.95 -1.52 6.90
C THR A 83 -7.85 -2.56 6.27
N PHE A 84 -7.41 -3.83 6.27
CA PHE A 84 -8.06 -4.95 5.60
C PHE A 84 -8.63 -5.98 6.58
N ARG A 85 -9.04 -5.57 7.77
CA ARG A 85 -9.51 -6.48 8.83
C ARG A 85 -10.65 -7.41 8.40
N HIS A 86 -11.47 -6.99 7.45
CA HIS A 86 -12.61 -7.74 6.93
C HIS A 86 -12.25 -8.72 5.81
N ARG A 87 -10.97 -8.77 5.41
CA ARG A 87 -10.48 -9.55 4.25
C ARG A 87 -9.49 -10.65 4.64
N ARG A 88 -9.57 -11.15 5.86
CA ARG A 88 -8.64 -12.18 6.36
C ARG A 88 -9.12 -13.55 5.94
N SER A 89 -8.54 -14.14 4.92
CA SER A 89 -8.85 -15.51 4.48
C SER A 89 -7.63 -16.43 4.46
N ARG A 90 -6.42 -15.89 4.60
CA ARG A 90 -5.18 -16.65 4.45
C ARG A 90 -4.40 -16.82 5.76
N PRO A 91 -3.59 -17.90 5.88
CA PRO A 91 -2.64 -18.04 6.97
C PRO A 91 -1.63 -16.89 6.99
N ALA A 92 -1.27 -16.40 8.19
CA ALA A 92 -0.42 -15.21 8.35
C ALA A 92 0.94 -15.31 7.64
N HIS A 93 1.57 -16.49 7.60
CA HIS A 93 2.86 -16.69 6.92
C HIS A 93 2.79 -16.49 5.41
N HIS A 94 1.69 -16.91 4.75
CA HIS A 94 1.47 -16.62 3.33
C HIS A 94 1.23 -15.12 3.08
N GLU A 95 0.46 -14.46 3.96
CA GLU A 95 0.22 -13.02 3.86
C GLU A 95 1.53 -12.24 3.98
N VAL A 96 2.40 -12.60 4.93
CA VAL A 96 3.72 -11.96 5.11
C VAL A 96 4.58 -12.14 3.86
N ALA A 97 4.69 -13.36 3.33
CA ALA A 97 5.50 -13.63 2.14
C ALA A 97 5.01 -12.83 0.93
N LEU A 98 3.70 -12.81 0.68
CA LEU A 98 3.10 -12.01 -0.38
C LEU A 98 3.27 -10.51 -0.16
N PHE A 99 3.17 -10.06 1.10
CA PHE A 99 3.38 -8.65 1.44
C PHE A 99 4.80 -8.19 1.08
N PHE A 100 5.82 -8.95 1.44
CA PHE A 100 7.21 -8.65 1.05
C PHE A 100 7.40 -8.73 -0.47
N GLY A 101 6.83 -9.73 -1.15
CA GLY A 101 6.88 -9.86 -2.60
C GLY A 101 6.27 -8.65 -3.31
N VAL A 102 5.10 -8.18 -2.89
CA VAL A 102 4.44 -6.98 -3.42
C VAL A 102 5.28 -5.73 -3.19
N ASN A 103 5.93 -5.61 -2.01
CA ASN A 103 6.84 -4.49 -1.75
C ASN A 103 8.06 -4.49 -2.68
N ALA A 104 8.64 -5.66 -2.95
CA ALA A 104 9.77 -5.80 -3.88
C ALA A 104 9.36 -5.39 -5.30
N VAL A 105 8.20 -5.83 -5.78
CA VAL A 105 7.66 -5.42 -7.10
C VAL A 105 7.39 -3.92 -7.16
N ALA A 106 6.79 -3.34 -6.12
CA ALA A 106 6.53 -1.91 -6.06
C ALA A 106 7.81 -1.07 -6.07
N LEU A 107 8.87 -1.54 -5.39
CA LEU A 107 10.19 -0.93 -5.47
C LEU A 107 10.76 -1.02 -6.88
N GLY A 108 10.61 -2.16 -7.55
CA GLY A 108 10.98 -2.35 -8.94
C GLY A 108 10.26 -1.37 -9.88
N ILE A 109 8.96 -1.15 -9.70
CA ILE A 109 8.18 -0.15 -10.46
C ILE A 109 8.77 1.25 -10.28
N SER A 110 9.10 1.64 -9.04
CA SER A 110 9.68 2.95 -8.75
C SER A 110 11.06 3.12 -9.40
N ALA A 111 11.92 2.11 -9.28
CA ALA A 111 13.24 2.11 -9.90
C ALA A 111 13.17 2.14 -11.44
N LEU A 112 12.25 1.37 -12.03
CA LEU A 112 12.03 1.33 -13.46
C LEU A 112 11.53 2.69 -14.01
N THR A 113 10.64 3.36 -13.27
CA THR A 113 10.14 4.69 -13.65
C THR A 113 11.28 5.69 -13.73
N LEU A 114 12.16 5.72 -12.74
CA LEU A 114 13.35 6.57 -12.74
C LEU A 114 14.31 6.20 -13.88
N THR A 115 14.58 4.91 -14.07
CA THR A 115 15.47 4.42 -15.12
C THR A 115 14.96 4.81 -16.52
N ILE A 116 13.68 4.65 -16.79
CA ILE A 116 13.06 5.06 -18.07
C ILE A 116 13.18 6.56 -18.26
N SER A 117 12.86 7.36 -17.24
CA SER A 117 12.97 8.82 -17.31
C SER A 117 14.40 9.28 -17.63
N HIS A 118 15.36 8.77 -16.88
CA HIS A 118 16.76 9.19 -16.98
C HIS A 118 17.45 8.70 -18.26
N TYR A 119 17.38 7.39 -18.54
CA TYR A 119 18.16 6.75 -19.62
C TYR A 119 17.40 6.64 -20.94
N ALA A 120 16.09 6.35 -20.93
CA ALA A 120 15.34 6.15 -22.16
C ALA A 120 14.78 7.47 -22.73
N LEU A 121 14.31 8.38 -21.86
CA LEU A 121 13.77 9.67 -22.25
C LEU A 121 14.80 10.80 -22.24
N GLY A 122 16.01 10.56 -21.69
CA GLY A 122 17.09 11.52 -21.65
C GLY A 122 16.88 12.70 -20.69
N PHE A 123 15.99 12.57 -19.71
CA PHE A 123 15.75 13.60 -18.71
C PHE A 123 16.78 13.50 -17.56
N THR A 124 17.97 14.04 -17.79
CA THR A 124 19.13 13.89 -16.88
C THR A 124 19.29 15.01 -15.84
N THR A 125 18.31 15.88 -15.68
CA THR A 125 18.35 16.93 -14.67
C THR A 125 17.91 16.40 -13.29
N ILE A 126 18.48 16.94 -12.21
CA ILE A 126 18.11 16.60 -10.84
C ILE A 126 16.60 16.78 -10.59
N LEU A 127 16.00 17.83 -11.18
CA LEU A 127 14.58 18.08 -11.07
C LEU A 127 13.76 16.95 -11.75
N ALA A 128 14.16 16.53 -12.95
CA ALA A 128 13.50 15.46 -13.68
C ALA A 128 13.59 14.12 -12.93
N ASP A 129 14.75 13.80 -12.35
CA ASP A 129 14.95 12.59 -11.54
C ASP A 129 14.09 12.60 -10.28
N ASN A 130 13.97 13.75 -9.61
CA ASN A 130 13.09 13.89 -8.45
C ASN A 130 11.61 13.72 -8.83
N VAL A 131 11.16 14.32 -9.94
CA VAL A 131 9.79 14.17 -10.45
C VAL A 131 9.52 12.71 -10.82
N ALA A 132 10.44 12.06 -11.55
CA ALA A 132 10.32 10.65 -11.91
C ALA A 132 10.27 9.74 -10.66
N THR A 133 11.06 10.05 -9.63
CA THR A 133 11.06 9.34 -8.36
C THR A 133 9.71 9.47 -7.65
N ILE A 134 9.15 10.69 -7.58
CA ILE A 134 7.82 10.93 -6.96
C ILE A 134 6.73 10.17 -7.73
N ILE A 135 6.76 10.21 -9.07
CA ILE A 135 5.83 9.45 -9.91
C ILE A 135 5.97 7.94 -9.65
N GLY A 136 7.21 7.43 -9.61
CA GLY A 136 7.50 6.03 -9.34
C GLY A 136 7.01 5.56 -7.97
N ILE A 137 7.20 6.38 -6.93
CA ILE A 137 6.66 6.11 -5.59
C ILE A 137 5.12 6.10 -5.62
N GLY A 138 4.49 7.03 -6.31
CA GLY A 138 3.04 7.08 -6.50
C GLY A 138 2.49 5.82 -7.17
N LEU A 139 3.09 5.42 -8.30
CA LEU A 139 2.72 4.19 -9.02
C LEU A 139 2.93 2.94 -8.17
N GLY A 140 4.08 2.84 -7.49
CA GLY A 140 4.36 1.75 -6.56
C GLY A 140 3.37 1.69 -5.40
N THR A 141 2.91 2.83 -4.89
CA THR A 141 1.93 2.91 -3.80
C THR A 141 0.54 2.46 -4.27
N LEU A 142 0.10 2.89 -5.44
CA LEU A 142 -1.17 2.45 -6.05
C LEU A 142 -1.14 0.94 -6.33
N PHE A 143 -0.01 0.44 -6.86
CA PHE A 143 0.18 -1.00 -7.07
C PHE A 143 0.11 -1.77 -5.75
N ARG A 144 0.80 -1.32 -4.68
CA ARG A 144 0.74 -1.94 -3.34
C ARG A 144 -0.69 -2.00 -2.84
N PHE A 145 -1.42 -0.89 -2.88
CA PHE A 145 -2.80 -0.84 -2.42
C PHE A 145 -3.68 -1.86 -3.15
N TRP A 146 -3.61 -1.89 -4.49
CA TRP A 146 -4.34 -2.83 -5.31
C TRP A 146 -3.95 -4.29 -5.03
N ALA A 147 -2.64 -4.58 -4.99
CA ALA A 147 -2.13 -5.93 -4.78
C ALA A 147 -2.41 -6.45 -3.36
N TYR A 148 -2.32 -5.61 -2.35
CA TYR A 148 -2.68 -6.00 -0.98
C TYR A 148 -4.15 -6.35 -0.88
N ARG A 149 -5.01 -5.53 -1.45
CA ARG A 149 -6.45 -5.76 -1.44
C ARG A 149 -6.84 -7.03 -2.20
N LYS A 150 -6.18 -7.32 -3.32
CA LYS A 150 -6.55 -8.43 -4.21
C LYS A 150 -5.84 -9.75 -3.88
N PHE A 151 -4.58 -9.71 -3.49
CA PHE A 151 -3.75 -10.90 -3.35
C PHE A 151 -3.32 -11.21 -1.91
N VAL A 152 -2.94 -10.20 -1.15
CA VAL A 152 -2.41 -10.39 0.20
C VAL A 152 -3.54 -10.62 1.19
N PHE A 153 -4.49 -9.71 1.23
CA PHE A 153 -5.65 -9.73 2.11
C PHE A 153 -6.95 -10.05 1.33
N ALA A 154 -6.87 -11.02 0.42
CA ALA A 154 -8.03 -11.43 -0.36
C ALA A 154 -9.07 -12.05 0.59
N GLY A 155 -10.17 -11.35 0.84
CA GLY A 155 -11.37 -11.93 1.45
C GLY A 155 -12.11 -12.79 0.43
N GLU A 156 -12.98 -13.70 0.89
CA GLU A 156 -13.91 -14.35 -0.01
C GLU A 156 -14.73 -13.29 -0.77
N PRO A 157 -15.01 -13.51 -2.07
CA PRO A 157 -15.92 -12.63 -2.79
C PRO A 157 -17.30 -12.70 -2.11
N LEU A 158 -17.83 -11.53 -1.76
CA LEU A 158 -19.21 -11.37 -1.29
C LEU A 158 -20.16 -11.75 -2.41
#